data_d52fcc21ca222aa9daefe22e919d47cf
#
_entry.id   d52fcc21ca222aa9daefe22e919d47cf
#
_cell.length_a   1.000
_cell.length_b   1.000
_cell.length_c   1.000
_cell.angle_alpha   90.00
_cell.angle_beta   90.00
_cell.angle_gamma   90.00
#
_symmetry.space_group_name_H-M   'P 1'
#
loop_
_entity.id
_entity.type
_entity.pdbx_description
1 polymer ?
#
loop_
_entity_poly.entity_id
_entity_poly.type
_entity_poly.pdbx_seq_one_letter_code
_entity_poly.pdbx_strand_id
1 'polypeptide(L)'
;MEDDFRVDHLPFPMPNRRHTLDQDWRFLTFMHWRVDIEKLRPHVPEGLEIDTFEGNAYIGLVPFMMKHVRPSWFVSTPGVSNFPEFNIRTYVKKDGIAGVFFLTLEAKSLVTCNFAPRTYGLPYRYASGYVKKIGEQWNWKSSRNKGQFRLAGTTEVIGQEVQAESGSLEEFLFERYSLYTSHKGSLRRGYTHHNKWKFQHAKVELTENSLTENFNLGIDEILTPELVHYSNGVRVRTYSIELAERIGSDINRDFLLLDGDCGLCHRLATFLDKRMKPSANLGYRPNSSKDAQMLIQAMPKKYSESDTVYLIRDGQVYMRSSAAIRCLLYMKWYYRMWYPICWLVPLPIRDIAYRIVAKYRHKVFKKPKVCTFRVD
;
A
#
# COMPACT_ATOMS: atom_id res chain seq x y z
N MET A 1 -1.29 -28.57 1.90
CA MET A 1 -1.83 -27.87 3.08
C MET A 1 -1.98 -26.42 2.71
N GLU A 2 -3.20 -25.92 2.64
CA GLU A 2 -3.41 -24.47 2.58
C GLU A 2 -2.91 -23.90 3.91
N ASP A 3 -1.85 -23.09 3.86
CA ASP A 3 -1.46 -22.25 4.99
C ASP A 3 -2.62 -21.28 5.23
N ASP A 4 -3.41 -21.55 6.25
CA ASP A 4 -4.51 -20.67 6.62
C ASP A 4 -3.91 -19.33 7.05
N PHE A 5 -4.28 -18.26 6.35
CA PHE A 5 -3.86 -16.91 6.68
C PHE A 5 -4.51 -16.50 8.00
N ARG A 6 -3.76 -16.58 9.09
CA ARG A 6 -4.22 -16.23 10.43
C ARG A 6 -4.40 -14.72 10.55
N VAL A 7 -5.30 -14.30 11.42
CA VAL A 7 -5.65 -12.88 11.62
C VAL A 7 -5.48 -12.42 13.08
N ASP A 8 -5.27 -13.36 13.98
CA ASP A 8 -5.19 -13.13 15.44
C ASP A 8 -3.96 -12.29 15.87
N HIS A 9 -2.92 -12.27 15.03
CA HIS A 9 -1.68 -11.55 15.27
C HIS A 9 -1.64 -10.16 14.62
N LEU A 10 -2.65 -9.81 13.81
CA LEU A 10 -2.64 -8.56 13.06
C LEU A 10 -2.96 -7.36 13.97
N PRO A 11 -2.19 -6.26 13.89
CA PRO A 11 -2.43 -5.07 14.71
C PRO A 11 -3.68 -4.27 14.28
N PHE A 12 -4.25 -4.60 13.13
CA PHE A 12 -5.46 -3.99 12.58
C PHE A 12 -6.17 -4.99 11.64
N PRO A 13 -7.49 -4.85 11.44
CA PRO A 13 -8.22 -5.73 10.52
C PRO A 13 -7.77 -5.53 9.08
N MET A 14 -7.65 -6.61 8.31
CA MET A 14 -7.40 -6.53 6.87
C MET A 14 -8.64 -5.98 6.13
N PRO A 15 -8.44 -5.31 4.98
CA PRO A 15 -9.55 -4.80 4.18
C PRO A 15 -10.52 -5.91 3.78
N ASN A 16 -11.82 -5.69 3.95
CA ASN A 16 -12.88 -6.62 3.52
C ASN A 16 -13.11 -6.53 2.00
N ARG A 17 -12.06 -6.74 1.23
CA ARG A 17 -12.05 -6.80 -0.23
C ARG A 17 -11.11 -7.88 -0.70
N ARG A 18 -11.26 -8.29 -1.96
CA ARG A 18 -10.35 -9.28 -2.55
C ARG A 18 -8.93 -8.74 -2.59
N HIS A 19 -7.96 -9.54 -2.15
CA HIS A 19 -6.54 -9.23 -2.31
C HIS A 19 -6.17 -9.16 -3.80
N THR A 20 -5.13 -8.43 -4.11
CA THR A 20 -4.72 -8.14 -5.49
C THR A 20 -3.75 -9.18 -6.02
N LEU A 21 -2.75 -9.53 -5.21
CA LEU A 21 -1.71 -10.47 -5.59
C LEU A 21 -1.54 -11.54 -4.51
N ASP A 22 -1.26 -12.75 -4.96
CA ASP A 22 -0.64 -13.82 -4.18
C ASP A 22 0.86 -13.86 -4.50
N GLN A 23 1.68 -14.08 -3.47
CA GLN A 23 3.13 -14.12 -3.57
C GLN A 23 3.69 -15.07 -2.51
N ASP A 24 4.80 -15.71 -2.81
CA ASP A 24 5.63 -16.39 -1.82
C ASP A 24 6.95 -15.65 -1.72
N TRP A 25 7.27 -15.16 -0.55
CA TRP A 25 8.59 -14.59 -0.24
C TRP A 25 9.45 -15.69 0.36
N ARG A 26 10.59 -16.00 -0.25
CA ARG A 26 11.41 -17.17 0.10
C ARG A 26 12.87 -16.83 0.23
N PHE A 27 13.54 -17.49 1.19
CA PHE A 27 14.98 -17.42 1.37
C PHE A 27 15.47 -16.00 1.65
N LEU A 28 14.87 -15.37 2.67
CA LEU A 28 15.15 -13.98 3.00
C LEU A 28 16.35 -13.91 3.97
N THR A 29 17.31 -13.07 3.63
CA THR A 29 18.30 -12.60 4.59
C THR A 29 17.91 -11.19 5.00
N PHE A 30 17.68 -10.97 6.28
CA PHE A 30 17.39 -9.65 6.84
C PHE A 30 18.66 -9.10 7.48
N MET A 31 19.14 -7.98 6.99
CA MET A 31 20.28 -7.25 7.54
C MET A 31 19.82 -5.88 7.97
N HIS A 32 20.19 -5.47 9.19
CA HIS A 32 19.75 -4.18 9.74
C HIS A 32 20.93 -3.40 10.32
N TRP A 33 20.84 -2.08 10.13
CA TRP A 33 21.73 -1.09 10.72
C TRP A 33 20.90 -0.01 11.42
N ARG A 34 21.41 0.51 12.53
CA ARG A 34 20.92 1.77 13.06
C ARG A 34 21.33 2.90 12.13
N VAL A 35 20.47 3.91 12.03
CA VAL A 35 20.73 5.07 11.19
C VAL A 35 20.41 6.37 11.93
N ASP A 36 21.11 7.41 11.57
CA ASP A 36 20.82 8.75 12.05
C ASP A 36 19.46 9.20 11.48
N ILE A 37 18.55 9.59 12.39
CA ILE A 37 17.19 10.03 12.03
C ILE A 37 17.23 11.26 11.13
N GLU A 38 18.13 12.22 11.40
CA GLU A 38 18.24 13.45 10.61
C GLU A 38 18.75 13.17 9.20
N LYS A 39 19.64 12.17 9.03
CA LYS A 39 20.12 11.73 7.73
C LYS A 39 19.10 10.87 6.98
N LEU A 40 18.26 10.13 7.69
CA LEU A 40 17.17 9.34 7.11
C LEU A 40 15.99 10.23 6.68
N ARG A 41 15.70 11.31 7.41
CA ARG A 41 14.53 12.16 7.23
C ARG A 41 14.32 12.66 5.78
N PRO A 42 15.35 13.14 5.05
CA PRO A 42 15.20 13.60 3.66
C PRO A 42 14.72 12.52 2.67
N HIS A 43 14.90 11.25 3.01
CA HIS A 43 14.51 10.11 2.18
C HIS A 43 13.07 9.62 2.43
N VAL A 44 12.45 10.08 3.52
CA VAL A 44 11.10 9.67 3.92
C VAL A 44 10.11 10.80 3.56
N PRO A 45 9.01 10.52 2.84
CA PRO A 45 8.03 11.53 2.46
C PRO A 45 7.46 12.31 3.66
N GLU A 46 7.14 13.58 3.43
CA GLU A 46 6.36 14.36 4.38
C GLU A 46 5.03 13.65 4.69
N GLY A 47 4.57 13.78 5.95
CA GLY A 47 3.36 13.12 6.44
C GLY A 47 3.57 11.68 6.93
N LEU A 48 4.79 11.13 6.81
CA LEU A 48 5.20 9.90 7.52
C LEU A 48 6.12 10.25 8.69
N GLU A 49 5.87 9.65 9.83
CA GLU A 49 6.80 9.64 10.95
C GLU A 49 7.81 8.50 10.77
N ILE A 50 9.09 8.75 11.07
CA ILE A 50 10.08 7.66 11.19
C ILE A 50 9.72 6.90 12.46
N ASP A 51 9.48 5.61 12.33
CA ASP A 51 9.20 4.72 13.46
C ASP A 51 10.51 4.26 14.07
N THR A 52 10.60 4.28 15.39
CA THR A 52 11.82 3.99 16.13
C THR A 52 11.58 2.92 17.19
N PHE A 53 12.61 2.14 17.47
CA PHE A 53 12.65 1.22 18.60
C PHE A 53 13.66 1.74 19.62
N GLU A 54 13.21 2.00 20.83
CA GLU A 54 14.04 2.62 21.90
C GLU A 54 14.79 3.88 21.42
N GLY A 55 14.11 4.71 20.62
CA GLY A 55 14.68 5.95 20.09
C GLY A 55 15.60 5.77 18.85
N ASN A 56 15.87 4.55 18.41
CA ASN A 56 16.73 4.28 17.27
C ASN A 56 15.92 4.02 16.00
N ALA A 57 16.30 4.64 14.89
CA ALA A 57 15.80 4.32 13.57
C ALA A 57 16.64 3.23 12.91
N TYR A 58 16.00 2.44 12.05
CA TYR A 58 16.65 1.31 11.38
C TYR A 58 16.45 1.36 9.87
N ILE A 59 17.46 0.86 9.15
CA ILE A 59 17.36 0.51 7.74
C ILE A 59 17.57 -1.00 7.58
N GLY A 60 16.79 -1.61 6.72
CA GLY A 60 16.90 -3.02 6.38
C GLY A 60 17.29 -3.22 4.92
N LEU A 61 18.26 -4.11 4.68
CA LEU A 61 18.56 -4.68 3.37
C LEU A 61 18.10 -6.12 3.36
N VAL A 62 17.26 -6.50 2.41
CA VAL A 62 16.65 -7.84 2.36
C VAL A 62 16.75 -8.42 0.96
N PRO A 63 17.79 -9.23 0.65
CA PRO A 63 17.80 -10.09 -0.52
C PRO A 63 16.90 -11.30 -0.32
N PHE A 64 16.08 -11.64 -1.32
CA PHE A 64 15.17 -12.79 -1.28
C PHE A 64 14.67 -13.21 -2.67
N MET A 65 13.95 -14.31 -2.71
CA MET A 65 13.25 -14.78 -3.92
C MET A 65 11.76 -14.52 -3.82
N MET A 66 11.26 -13.72 -4.72
CA MET A 66 9.84 -13.69 -5.07
C MET A 66 9.50 -14.95 -5.84
N LYS A 67 8.49 -15.72 -5.38
CA LYS A 67 7.98 -16.90 -6.07
C LYS A 67 6.45 -16.84 -6.21
N HIS A 68 5.94 -17.47 -7.26
CA HIS A 68 4.52 -17.60 -7.55
C HIS A 68 3.75 -16.27 -7.55
N VAL A 69 4.42 -15.17 -7.89
CA VAL A 69 3.77 -13.85 -7.99
C VAL A 69 2.71 -13.89 -9.07
N ARG A 70 1.46 -13.66 -8.68
CA ARG A 70 0.34 -13.68 -9.60
C ARG A 70 -0.82 -12.80 -9.12
N PRO A 71 -1.64 -12.28 -10.03
CA PRO A 71 -2.94 -11.74 -9.67
C PRO A 71 -3.79 -12.81 -8.97
N SER A 72 -4.59 -12.41 -7.98
CA SER A 72 -5.43 -13.32 -7.18
C SER A 72 -6.47 -14.13 -7.99
N TRP A 73 -6.66 -13.77 -9.25
CA TRP A 73 -7.61 -14.41 -10.19
C TRP A 73 -6.89 -15.15 -11.33
N PHE A 74 -5.55 -15.23 -11.31
CA PHE A 74 -4.77 -15.83 -12.40
C PHE A 74 -3.74 -16.81 -11.86
N VAL A 75 -3.17 -17.61 -12.75
CA VAL A 75 -2.15 -18.61 -12.44
C VAL A 75 -0.74 -18.01 -12.49
N SER A 76 0.19 -18.68 -11.82
CA SER A 76 1.61 -18.35 -11.88
C SER A 76 2.17 -18.60 -13.29
N THR A 77 2.92 -17.62 -13.81
CA THR A 77 3.47 -17.67 -15.18
C THR A 77 4.97 -17.97 -15.13
N PRO A 78 5.42 -19.07 -15.76
CA PRO A 78 6.86 -19.38 -15.84
C PRO A 78 7.67 -18.22 -16.41
N GLY A 79 8.87 -17.97 -15.86
CA GLY A 79 9.75 -16.88 -16.28
C GLY A 79 9.36 -15.46 -15.86
N VAL A 80 8.13 -15.27 -15.35
CA VAL A 80 7.62 -13.96 -14.90
C VAL A 80 7.37 -13.94 -13.39
N SER A 81 6.78 -15.01 -12.87
CA SER A 81 6.32 -15.08 -11.48
C SER A 81 7.43 -15.41 -10.45
N ASN A 82 8.64 -15.68 -10.90
CA ASN A 82 9.77 -16.01 -10.02
C ASN A 82 10.98 -15.16 -10.38
N PHE A 83 11.47 -14.36 -9.43
CA PHE A 83 12.63 -13.50 -9.62
C PHE A 83 13.26 -13.13 -8.27
N PRO A 84 14.57 -12.85 -8.24
CA PRO A 84 15.22 -12.29 -7.06
C PRO A 84 14.81 -10.82 -6.88
N GLU A 85 14.60 -10.44 -5.62
CA GLU A 85 14.36 -9.07 -5.20
C GLU A 85 15.30 -8.69 -4.06
N PHE A 86 15.71 -7.43 -4.06
CA PHE A 86 16.54 -6.83 -3.02
C PHE A 86 15.86 -5.54 -2.61
N ASN A 87 15.31 -5.50 -1.41
CA ASN A 87 14.67 -4.29 -0.92
C ASN A 87 15.55 -3.57 0.10
N ILE A 88 15.58 -2.25 -0.03
CA ILE A 88 16.12 -1.35 0.98
C ILE A 88 14.92 -0.63 1.58
N ARG A 89 14.69 -0.86 2.87
CA ARG A 89 13.52 -0.35 3.55
C ARG A 89 13.86 0.31 4.87
N THR A 90 13.01 1.23 5.28
CA THR A 90 12.98 1.76 6.65
C THR A 90 11.59 1.61 7.24
N TYR A 91 11.47 1.92 8.51
CA TYR A 91 10.28 1.75 9.32
C TYR A 91 9.63 3.10 9.56
N VAL A 92 8.34 3.17 9.30
CA VAL A 92 7.57 4.40 9.37
C VAL A 92 6.20 4.14 9.98
N LYS A 93 5.55 5.20 10.45
CA LYS A 93 4.16 5.14 10.90
C LYS A 93 3.38 6.36 10.43
N LYS A 94 2.08 6.21 10.31
CA LYS A 94 1.13 7.29 10.09
C LYS A 94 -0.14 7.00 10.87
N ASP A 95 -0.58 7.99 11.64
CA ASP A 95 -1.78 7.90 12.49
C ASP A 95 -1.74 6.63 13.39
N GLY A 96 -0.57 6.32 13.95
CA GLY A 96 -0.34 5.15 14.82
C GLY A 96 -0.20 3.82 14.08
N ILE A 97 -0.39 3.76 12.77
CA ILE A 97 -0.26 2.52 11.99
C ILE A 97 1.17 2.37 11.47
N ALA A 98 1.87 1.37 12.02
CA ALA A 98 3.23 1.05 11.64
C ALA A 98 3.30 0.33 10.27
N GLY A 99 4.36 0.58 9.53
CA GLY A 99 4.60 -0.03 8.23
C GLY A 99 6.03 0.15 7.75
N VAL A 100 6.30 -0.31 6.54
CA VAL A 100 7.59 -0.12 5.88
C VAL A 100 7.49 0.93 4.78
N PHE A 101 8.59 1.62 4.56
CA PHE A 101 8.81 2.50 3.41
C PHE A 101 10.05 2.03 2.66
N PHE A 102 9.93 1.84 1.34
CA PHE A 102 11.04 1.38 0.51
C PHE A 102 11.81 2.57 -0.06
N LEU A 103 13.12 2.61 0.21
CA LEU A 103 14.02 3.58 -0.44
C LEU A 103 14.29 3.16 -1.88
N THR A 104 14.49 1.86 -2.11
CA THR A 104 14.60 1.25 -3.44
C THR A 104 14.25 -0.23 -3.41
N LEU A 105 13.84 -0.74 -4.56
CA LEU A 105 13.51 -2.15 -4.80
C LEU A 105 14.23 -2.60 -6.07
N GLU A 106 15.22 -3.47 -5.93
CA GLU A 106 15.97 -4.01 -7.05
C GLU A 106 15.39 -5.37 -7.42
N ALA A 107 14.93 -5.55 -8.66
CA ALA A 107 14.31 -6.81 -9.09
C ALA A 107 14.73 -7.21 -10.49
N LYS A 108 14.94 -8.52 -10.70
CA LYS A 108 15.18 -9.09 -12.03
C LYS A 108 13.85 -9.45 -12.71
N SER A 109 12.96 -8.45 -12.82
CA SER A 109 11.65 -8.58 -13.44
C SER A 109 11.30 -7.32 -14.22
N LEU A 110 11.33 -7.38 -15.53
CA LEU A 110 10.94 -6.25 -16.38
C LEU A 110 9.47 -5.89 -16.21
N VAL A 111 8.61 -6.88 -16.02
CA VAL A 111 7.17 -6.67 -15.80
C VAL A 111 6.95 -5.89 -14.51
N THR A 112 7.52 -6.35 -13.40
CA THR A 112 7.40 -5.69 -12.09
C THR A 112 7.96 -4.27 -12.13
N CYS A 113 9.16 -4.09 -12.69
CA CYS A 113 9.84 -2.79 -12.76
C CYS A 113 9.14 -1.77 -13.68
N ASN A 114 8.33 -2.22 -14.63
CA ASN A 114 7.50 -1.33 -15.45
C ASN A 114 6.14 -1.03 -14.82
N PHE A 115 5.51 -2.04 -14.23
CA PHE A 115 4.14 -1.95 -13.74
C PHE A 115 4.05 -1.28 -12.37
N ALA A 116 4.84 -1.73 -11.38
CA ALA A 116 4.69 -1.32 -10.00
C ALA A 116 4.99 0.18 -9.75
N PRO A 117 6.02 0.82 -10.37
CA PRO A 117 6.23 2.25 -10.22
C PRO A 117 5.07 3.09 -10.76
N ARG A 118 4.50 2.69 -11.89
CA ARG A 118 3.40 3.43 -12.54
C ARG A 118 2.07 3.27 -11.83
N THR A 119 1.83 2.10 -11.24
CA THR A 119 0.54 1.72 -10.63
C THR A 119 0.51 1.99 -9.14
N TYR A 120 1.60 1.65 -8.46
CA TYR A 120 1.68 1.69 -7.00
C TYR A 120 2.63 2.76 -6.46
N GLY A 121 3.49 3.36 -7.32
CA GLY A 121 4.51 4.30 -6.89
C GLY A 121 5.67 3.64 -6.14
N LEU A 122 5.80 2.33 -6.20
CA LEU A 122 6.90 1.61 -5.57
C LEU A 122 8.20 1.80 -6.36
N PRO A 123 9.36 2.05 -5.70
CA PRO A 123 10.60 2.46 -6.36
C PRO A 123 11.36 1.29 -6.98
N TYR A 124 10.67 0.44 -7.76
CA TYR A 124 11.31 -0.69 -8.45
C TYR A 124 12.26 -0.24 -9.55
N ARG A 125 13.45 -0.85 -9.51
CA ARG A 125 14.51 -0.70 -10.52
C ARG A 125 14.92 -2.08 -11.03
N TYR A 126 15.14 -2.18 -12.34
CA TYR A 126 15.65 -3.41 -12.90
C TYR A 126 17.13 -3.61 -12.51
N ALA A 127 17.43 -4.76 -11.93
CA ALA A 127 18.77 -5.19 -11.61
C ALA A 127 18.97 -6.67 -12.01
N SER A 128 20.10 -6.99 -12.56
CA SER A 128 20.52 -8.38 -12.73
C SER A 128 20.97 -8.95 -11.39
N GLY A 129 20.60 -10.19 -11.10
CA GLY A 129 20.97 -10.77 -9.81
C GLY A 129 20.47 -12.19 -9.62
N TYR A 130 20.82 -12.73 -8.47
CA TYR A 130 20.38 -14.06 -8.02
C TYR A 130 20.37 -14.15 -6.50
N VAL A 131 19.56 -15.08 -5.99
CA VAL A 131 19.64 -15.62 -4.63
C VAL A 131 19.60 -17.14 -4.77
N LYS A 132 20.64 -17.84 -4.33
CA LYS A 132 20.79 -19.29 -4.51
C LYS A 132 21.60 -19.92 -3.38
N LYS A 133 21.26 -21.14 -3.01
CA LYS A 133 22.06 -21.94 -2.06
C LYS A 133 23.23 -22.58 -2.80
N ILE A 134 24.44 -22.44 -2.25
CA ILE A 134 25.67 -23.10 -2.73
C ILE A 134 26.32 -23.75 -1.52
N GLY A 135 26.40 -25.06 -1.50
CA GLY A 135 26.76 -25.79 -0.29
C GLY A 135 25.74 -25.50 0.83
N GLU A 136 26.20 -25.10 2.00
CA GLU A 136 25.34 -24.76 3.14
C GLU A 136 25.00 -23.27 3.21
N GLN A 137 25.59 -22.43 2.36
CA GLN A 137 25.41 -20.98 2.39
C GLN A 137 24.46 -20.48 1.30
N TRP A 138 23.72 -19.42 1.61
CA TRP A 138 22.96 -18.66 0.64
C TRP A 138 23.84 -17.56 0.04
N ASN A 139 23.98 -17.59 -1.28
CA ASN A 139 24.73 -16.61 -2.05
C ASN A 139 23.76 -15.71 -2.79
N TRP A 140 23.99 -14.43 -2.73
CA TRP A 140 23.13 -13.45 -3.39
C TRP A 140 23.93 -12.28 -3.97
N LYS A 141 23.47 -11.80 -5.10
CA LYS A 141 24.06 -10.67 -5.79
C LYS A 141 23.01 -9.90 -6.56
N SER A 142 23.10 -8.57 -6.55
CA SER A 142 22.32 -7.65 -7.37
C SER A 142 23.22 -6.58 -7.97
N SER A 143 23.00 -6.26 -9.23
CA SER A 143 23.70 -5.17 -9.90
C SER A 143 22.74 -4.45 -10.85
N ARG A 144 22.54 -3.16 -10.62
CA ARG A 144 21.83 -2.28 -11.54
C ARG A 144 22.69 -2.02 -12.78
N ASN A 145 22.07 -1.69 -13.91
CA ASN A 145 22.79 -1.38 -15.15
C ASN A 145 23.97 -0.43 -14.91
N LYS A 146 25.12 -0.75 -15.53
CA LYS A 146 26.39 -0.01 -15.42
C LYS A 146 27.00 0.01 -14.00
N GLY A 147 26.58 -0.89 -13.11
CA GLY A 147 27.15 -1.00 -11.76
C GLY A 147 26.85 0.16 -10.82
N GLN A 148 25.83 0.96 -11.11
CA GLN A 148 25.44 2.12 -10.29
C GLN A 148 24.95 1.75 -8.88
N PHE A 149 24.45 0.54 -8.69
CA PHE A 149 24.03 0.03 -7.40
C PHE A 149 24.38 -1.45 -7.33
N ARG A 150 25.26 -1.84 -6.40
CA ARG A 150 25.79 -3.20 -6.26
C ARG A 150 25.60 -3.70 -4.84
N LEU A 151 25.12 -4.93 -4.75
CA LEU A 151 24.93 -5.65 -3.51
C LEU A 151 25.39 -7.08 -3.74
N ALA A 152 26.27 -7.60 -2.90
CA ALA A 152 26.69 -9.00 -2.96
C ALA A 152 27.13 -9.50 -1.58
N GLY A 153 26.88 -10.77 -1.32
CA GLY A 153 27.29 -11.41 -0.09
C GLY A 153 26.85 -12.85 0.01
N THR A 154 27.25 -13.46 1.12
CA THR A 154 26.85 -14.81 1.52
C THR A 154 26.20 -14.80 2.88
N THR A 155 25.28 -15.73 3.12
CA THR A 155 24.55 -15.88 4.38
C THR A 155 24.70 -17.31 4.87
N GLU A 156 25.19 -17.45 6.08
CA GLU A 156 25.24 -18.70 6.84
C GLU A 156 24.14 -18.69 7.89
N VAL A 157 23.26 -19.68 7.85
CA VAL A 157 22.16 -19.81 8.81
C VAL A 157 22.63 -20.50 10.06
N ILE A 158 22.34 -19.92 11.23
CA ILE A 158 22.75 -20.46 12.53
C ILE A 158 21.58 -20.54 13.50
N GLY A 159 21.63 -21.52 14.39
CA GLY A 159 20.60 -21.68 15.43
C GLY A 159 19.29 -22.31 14.93
N GLN A 160 18.32 -22.33 15.83
CA GLN A 160 16.99 -22.90 15.58
C GLN A 160 16.01 -21.84 15.08
N GLU A 161 14.95 -22.30 14.42
CA GLU A 161 13.86 -21.43 13.98
C GLU A 161 13.02 -20.97 15.18
N VAL A 162 12.84 -19.66 15.29
CA VAL A 162 12.09 -18.99 16.36
C VAL A 162 11.09 -17.98 15.76
N GLN A 163 10.20 -17.46 16.59
CA GLN A 163 9.34 -16.31 16.30
C GLN A 163 9.72 -15.16 17.22
N ALA A 164 9.43 -13.94 16.79
CA ALA A 164 9.67 -12.75 17.60
C ALA A 164 8.82 -12.77 18.87
N GLU A 165 9.45 -12.44 19.99
CA GLU A 165 8.76 -12.18 21.25
C GLU A 165 8.03 -10.84 21.20
N SER A 166 6.91 -10.74 21.89
CA SER A 166 6.16 -9.49 21.90
C SER A 166 6.95 -8.36 22.58
N GLY A 167 7.01 -7.19 21.94
CA GLY A 167 7.77 -6.05 22.40
C GLY A 167 9.27 -6.11 22.07
N SER A 168 9.76 -7.15 21.37
CA SER A 168 11.16 -7.27 20.98
C SER A 168 11.50 -6.41 19.76
N LEU A 169 12.79 -6.20 19.55
CA LEU A 169 13.29 -5.54 18.33
C LEU A 169 12.95 -6.35 17.07
N GLU A 170 12.97 -7.67 17.15
CA GLU A 170 12.59 -8.55 16.05
C GLU A 170 11.11 -8.39 15.68
N GLU A 171 10.20 -8.25 16.65
CA GLU A 171 8.80 -7.95 16.35
C GLU A 171 8.69 -6.59 15.64
N PHE A 172 9.40 -5.58 16.11
CA PHE A 172 9.47 -4.27 15.46
C PHE A 172 9.96 -4.36 14.02
N LEU A 173 10.98 -5.14 13.73
CA LEU A 173 11.61 -5.24 12.41
C LEU A 173 10.83 -6.13 11.42
N PHE A 174 10.13 -7.15 11.90
CA PHE A 174 9.52 -8.18 11.03
C PHE A 174 8.02 -8.05 10.91
N GLU A 175 7.30 -7.73 11.98
CA GLU A 175 5.84 -7.80 12.00
C GLU A 175 5.22 -6.51 11.46
N ARG A 176 5.40 -6.30 10.16
CA ARG A 176 4.91 -5.13 9.42
C ARG A 176 3.90 -5.53 8.36
N TYR A 177 2.65 -5.13 8.56
CA TYR A 177 1.50 -5.53 7.75
C TYR A 177 0.98 -4.38 6.86
N SER A 178 1.71 -3.26 6.84
CA SER A 178 1.48 -2.12 5.97
C SER A 178 2.76 -1.72 5.25
N LEU A 179 2.59 -1.16 4.05
CA LEU A 179 3.63 -0.41 3.36
C LEU A 179 3.11 0.98 3.00
N TYR A 180 4.02 1.94 2.95
CA TYR A 180 3.73 3.29 2.51
C TYR A 180 4.52 3.64 1.26
N THR A 181 3.93 4.48 0.42
CA THR A 181 4.58 4.97 -0.80
C THR A 181 4.05 6.36 -1.16
N SER A 182 4.84 7.14 -1.88
CA SER A 182 4.39 8.39 -2.47
C SER A 182 4.17 8.20 -3.97
N HIS A 183 2.96 8.49 -4.45
CA HIS A 183 2.62 8.33 -5.85
C HIS A 183 1.77 9.49 -6.35
N LYS A 184 2.23 10.16 -7.41
CA LYS A 184 1.55 11.31 -8.03
C LYS A 184 1.21 12.42 -7.02
N GLY A 185 2.14 12.70 -6.11
CA GLY A 185 1.99 13.75 -5.09
C GLY A 185 1.05 13.39 -3.95
N SER A 186 0.68 12.11 -3.80
CA SER A 186 -0.17 11.64 -2.70
C SER A 186 0.49 10.52 -1.93
N LEU A 187 0.42 10.59 -0.61
CA LEU A 187 0.83 9.51 0.27
C LEU A 187 -0.19 8.37 0.20
N ARG A 188 0.30 7.16 0.04
CA ARG A 188 -0.53 5.97 -0.12
C ARG A 188 -0.08 4.87 0.83
N ARG A 189 -1.02 3.98 1.15
CA ARG A 189 -0.80 2.79 1.96
C ARG A 189 -1.25 1.54 1.22
N GLY A 190 -0.47 0.48 1.33
CA GLY A 190 -0.82 -0.87 0.94
C GLY A 190 -0.86 -1.78 2.15
N TYR A 191 -1.61 -2.88 2.06
CA TYR A 191 -1.66 -3.92 3.07
C TYR A 191 -0.99 -5.18 2.57
N THR A 192 -0.20 -5.78 3.45
CA THR A 192 0.42 -7.09 3.27
C THR A 192 -0.06 -8.03 4.36
N HIS A 193 -0.70 -9.12 3.99
CA HIS A 193 -1.16 -10.15 4.92
C HIS A 193 -0.28 -11.37 4.79
N HIS A 194 0.37 -11.74 5.87
CA HIS A 194 1.17 -12.95 6.03
C HIS A 194 1.05 -13.44 7.47
N ASN A 195 1.39 -14.70 7.71
CA ASN A 195 1.52 -15.22 9.06
C ASN A 195 2.76 -14.65 9.74
N LYS A 196 2.84 -14.74 11.09
CA LYS A 196 4.02 -14.33 11.83
C LYS A 196 5.29 -14.95 11.24
N TRP A 197 6.34 -14.14 11.17
CA TRP A 197 7.62 -14.60 10.68
C TRP A 197 8.22 -15.68 11.57
N LYS A 198 8.77 -16.70 10.92
CA LYS A 198 9.70 -17.64 11.52
C LYS A 198 11.07 -17.34 10.96
N PHE A 199 12.04 -17.19 11.83
CA PHE A 199 13.40 -16.81 11.44
C PHE A 199 14.44 -17.52 12.29
N GLN A 200 15.68 -17.48 11.82
CA GLN A 200 16.87 -17.98 12.49
C GLN A 200 17.90 -16.86 12.55
N HIS A 201 18.78 -16.88 13.53
CA HIS A 201 19.98 -16.04 13.46
C HIS A 201 20.85 -16.47 12.30
N ALA A 202 21.57 -15.52 11.74
CA ALA A 202 22.47 -15.78 10.62
C ALA A 202 23.74 -14.95 10.74
N LYS A 203 24.79 -15.38 10.04
CA LYS A 203 25.97 -14.55 9.76
C LYS A 203 25.97 -14.18 8.30
N VAL A 204 26.48 -13.00 8.01
CA VAL A 204 26.60 -12.51 6.64
C VAL A 204 28.04 -12.05 6.40
N GLU A 205 28.54 -12.36 5.22
CA GLU A 205 29.75 -11.76 4.68
C GLU A 205 29.34 -10.92 3.47
N LEU A 206 29.39 -9.58 3.64
CA LEU A 206 29.08 -8.62 2.60
C LEU A 206 30.36 -8.31 1.81
N THR A 207 30.32 -8.58 0.51
CA THR A 207 31.45 -8.28 -0.40
C THR A 207 31.23 -6.99 -1.18
N GLU A 208 29.98 -6.62 -1.46
CA GLU A 208 29.62 -5.36 -2.11
C GLU A 208 28.36 -4.79 -1.46
N ASN A 209 28.40 -3.52 -1.05
CA ASN A 209 27.22 -2.78 -0.61
C ASN A 209 27.40 -1.29 -0.91
N SER A 210 26.76 -0.82 -1.97
CA SER A 210 26.80 0.58 -2.40
C SER A 210 25.67 1.43 -1.80
N LEU A 211 25.09 1.01 -0.68
CA LEU A 211 23.97 1.72 -0.02
C LEU A 211 24.37 3.16 0.35
N THR A 212 25.55 3.33 0.96
CA THR A 212 26.04 4.66 1.38
C THR A 212 26.39 5.56 0.22
N GLU A 213 26.79 5.01 -0.93
CA GLU A 213 27.05 5.78 -2.15
C GLU A 213 25.76 6.40 -2.72
N ASN A 214 24.61 5.77 -2.46
CA ASN A 214 23.31 6.19 -3.00
C ASN A 214 22.45 6.94 -1.97
N PHE A 215 22.65 6.65 -0.67
CA PHE A 215 21.89 7.23 0.43
C PHE A 215 22.85 7.58 1.55
N ASN A 216 23.04 8.86 1.81
CA ASN A 216 23.91 9.33 2.89
C ASN A 216 23.23 9.14 4.26
N LEU A 217 23.25 7.93 4.80
CA LEU A 217 22.53 7.51 6.00
C LEU A 217 23.35 7.56 7.30
N GLY A 218 24.62 7.92 7.23
CA GLY A 218 25.51 7.97 8.40
C GLY A 218 25.85 6.59 8.97
N ILE A 219 25.99 5.60 8.11
CA ILE A 219 26.45 4.25 8.50
C ILE A 219 27.94 4.18 8.22
N ASP A 220 28.73 4.04 9.28
CA ASP A 220 30.21 4.01 9.17
C ASP A 220 30.70 2.66 8.65
N GLU A 221 30.14 1.56 9.17
CA GLU A 221 30.51 0.19 8.80
C GLU A 221 29.41 -0.52 7.98
N ILE A 222 29.23 -0.08 6.74
CA ILE A 222 28.15 -0.59 5.88
C ILE A 222 28.28 -2.09 5.55
N LEU A 223 29.45 -2.66 5.63
CA LEU A 223 29.68 -4.09 5.39
C LEU A 223 29.42 -4.96 6.63
N THR A 224 29.20 -4.35 7.80
CA THR A 224 28.96 -5.04 9.07
C THR A 224 27.57 -4.69 9.61
N PRO A 225 26.51 -5.44 9.23
CA PRO A 225 25.19 -5.22 9.80
C PRO A 225 25.16 -5.55 11.29
N GLU A 226 24.45 -4.74 12.08
CA GLU A 226 24.29 -4.96 13.52
C GLU A 226 23.45 -6.20 13.82
N LEU A 227 22.48 -6.50 12.96
CA LEU A 227 21.55 -7.62 13.11
C LEU A 227 21.42 -8.38 11.80
N VAL A 228 21.52 -9.69 11.88
CA VAL A 228 21.36 -10.57 10.73
C VAL A 228 20.45 -11.74 11.09
N HIS A 229 19.39 -11.90 10.28
CA HIS A 229 18.46 -13.02 10.42
C HIS A 229 18.18 -13.66 9.06
N TYR A 230 17.80 -14.90 9.07
CA TYR A 230 17.36 -15.64 7.90
C TYR A 230 15.96 -16.20 8.10
N SER A 231 15.16 -16.20 7.07
CA SER A 231 13.86 -16.88 7.07
C SER A 231 13.67 -17.71 5.80
N ASN A 232 13.11 -18.91 5.94
CA ASN A 232 12.65 -19.70 4.81
C ASN A 232 11.50 -19.02 4.05
N GLY A 233 10.81 -18.10 4.71
CA GLY A 233 9.83 -17.22 4.10
C GLY A 233 8.39 -17.49 4.50
N VAL A 234 7.52 -16.69 3.94
CA VAL A 234 6.08 -16.68 4.18
C VAL A 234 5.29 -16.58 2.87
N ARG A 235 4.03 -17.02 2.91
CA ARG A 235 3.06 -16.68 1.87
C ARG A 235 2.47 -15.32 2.18
N VAL A 236 2.26 -14.51 1.14
CA VAL A 236 1.81 -13.13 1.28
C VAL A 236 0.64 -12.85 0.34
N ARG A 237 -0.38 -12.19 0.86
CA ARG A 237 -1.44 -11.54 0.09
C ARG A 237 -1.27 -10.03 0.17
N THR A 238 -1.24 -9.37 -0.98
CA THR A 238 -1.22 -7.91 -1.02
C THR A 238 -2.53 -7.36 -1.52
N TYR A 239 -2.92 -6.20 -1.01
CA TYR A 239 -4.15 -5.51 -1.38
C TYR A 239 -3.83 -4.28 -2.22
N SER A 240 -4.84 -3.78 -2.93
CA SER A 240 -4.68 -2.55 -3.71
C SER A 240 -4.27 -1.38 -2.81
N ILE A 241 -3.32 -0.58 -3.31
CA ILE A 241 -2.85 0.61 -2.60
C ILE A 241 -3.95 1.69 -2.60
N GLU A 242 -4.17 2.31 -1.45
CA GLU A 242 -5.16 3.35 -1.21
C GLU A 242 -4.50 4.65 -0.73
N LEU A 243 -5.25 5.75 -0.65
CA LEU A 243 -4.76 6.96 0.02
C LEU A 243 -4.47 6.64 1.49
N ALA A 244 -3.37 7.17 2.02
CA ALA A 244 -3.02 6.98 3.42
C ALA A 244 -3.96 7.75 4.36
N GLU A 245 -4.50 8.88 3.89
CA GLU A 245 -5.56 9.61 4.59
C GLU A 245 -6.88 8.84 4.55
N ARG A 246 -7.62 8.86 5.66
CA ARG A 246 -8.88 8.13 5.82
C ARG A 246 -9.99 9.01 6.35
N ILE A 247 -11.20 8.56 6.12
CA ILE A 247 -12.41 9.09 6.74
C ILE A 247 -12.89 8.09 7.78
N GLY A 248 -13.00 8.55 9.03
CA GLY A 248 -13.42 7.72 10.15
C GLY A 248 -12.43 6.60 10.50
N SER A 249 -12.76 5.83 11.52
CA SER A 249 -11.94 4.74 12.04
C SER A 249 -12.23 3.37 11.38
N ASP A 250 -13.40 3.20 10.73
CA ASP A 250 -13.79 1.94 10.09
C ASP A 250 -13.17 1.79 8.72
N ILE A 251 -12.16 0.95 8.64
CA ILE A 251 -11.42 0.64 7.40
C ILE A 251 -12.30 0.01 6.30
N ASN A 252 -13.40 -0.62 6.68
CA ASN A 252 -14.27 -1.35 5.76
C ASN A 252 -15.51 -0.55 5.37
N ARG A 253 -15.62 0.70 5.82
CA ARG A 253 -16.74 1.57 5.47
C ARG A 253 -16.38 2.45 4.28
N ASP A 254 -17.25 2.44 3.28
CA ASP A 254 -17.17 3.33 2.15
C ASP A 254 -17.86 4.68 2.47
N PHE A 255 -17.38 5.78 1.88
CA PHE A 255 -17.96 7.10 2.13
C PHE A 255 -18.25 7.84 0.83
N LEU A 256 -19.46 8.43 0.77
CA LEU A 256 -19.84 9.39 -0.27
C LEU A 256 -19.71 10.81 0.30
N LEU A 257 -18.78 11.58 -0.27
CA LEU A 257 -18.58 12.98 0.09
C LEU A 257 -19.49 13.85 -0.75
N LEU A 258 -20.31 14.63 -0.09
CA LEU A 258 -21.36 15.44 -0.69
C LEU A 258 -21.19 16.92 -0.33
N ASP A 259 -21.59 17.79 -1.25
CA ASP A 259 -21.72 19.21 -0.97
C ASP A 259 -22.93 19.42 -0.03
N GLY A 260 -22.68 19.88 1.18
CA GLY A 260 -23.71 20.14 2.19
C GLY A 260 -24.69 21.25 1.81
N ASP A 261 -24.29 22.15 0.91
CA ASP A 261 -25.09 23.29 0.45
C ASP A 261 -25.86 23.00 -0.86
N CYS A 262 -25.74 21.77 -1.39
CA CYS A 262 -26.33 21.41 -2.66
C CYS A 262 -27.62 20.61 -2.51
N GLY A 263 -28.75 21.16 -2.94
CA GLY A 263 -30.06 20.47 -2.90
C GLY A 263 -30.11 19.17 -3.72
N LEU A 264 -29.35 19.08 -4.81
CA LEU A 264 -29.20 17.83 -5.58
C LEU A 264 -28.50 16.75 -4.77
N CYS A 265 -27.43 17.10 -4.03
CA CYS A 265 -26.70 16.17 -3.18
C CYS A 265 -27.59 15.60 -2.07
N HIS A 266 -28.41 16.43 -1.45
CA HIS A 266 -29.39 15.98 -0.46
C HIS A 266 -30.43 15.00 -1.06
N ARG A 267 -30.93 15.29 -2.26
CA ARG A 267 -31.85 14.37 -2.96
C ARG A 267 -31.16 13.07 -3.33
N LEU A 268 -29.90 13.12 -3.74
CA LEU A 268 -29.10 11.92 -4.04
C LEU A 268 -28.96 11.04 -2.79
N ALA A 269 -28.53 11.62 -1.67
CA ALA A 269 -28.38 10.87 -0.42
C ALA A 269 -29.69 10.23 0.03
N THR A 270 -30.82 11.02 0.06
CA THR A 270 -32.13 10.50 0.41
C THR A 270 -32.63 9.42 -0.56
N PHE A 271 -32.32 9.57 -1.86
CA PHE A 271 -32.67 8.57 -2.88
C PHE A 271 -31.93 7.26 -2.65
N LEU A 272 -30.62 7.34 -2.34
CA LEU A 272 -29.78 6.19 -2.04
C LEU A 272 -30.25 5.47 -0.79
N ASP A 273 -30.45 6.19 0.34
CA ASP A 273 -30.87 5.60 1.63
C ASP A 273 -32.13 4.75 1.52
N LYS A 274 -33.16 5.27 0.85
CA LYS A 274 -34.41 4.53 0.66
C LYS A 274 -34.30 3.28 -0.19
N ARG A 275 -33.21 3.13 -0.95
CA ARG A 275 -33.03 2.10 -1.98
C ARG A 275 -31.77 1.27 -1.81
N MET A 276 -31.01 1.50 -0.75
CA MET A 276 -29.85 0.68 -0.41
C MET A 276 -30.25 -0.76 -0.13
N LYS A 277 -29.36 -1.68 -0.48
CA LYS A 277 -29.45 -3.06 -0.02
C LYS A 277 -29.12 -3.14 1.47
N PRO A 278 -29.67 -4.09 2.25
CA PRO A 278 -29.44 -4.20 3.69
C PRO A 278 -27.94 -4.34 4.07
N SER A 279 -27.15 -4.98 3.20
CA SER A 279 -25.73 -5.20 3.42
C SER A 279 -24.82 -4.05 2.92
N ALA A 280 -25.40 -2.88 2.56
CA ALA A 280 -24.60 -1.74 2.11
C ALA A 280 -23.94 -1.05 3.31
N ASN A 281 -22.62 -0.94 3.27
CA ASN A 281 -21.84 -0.20 4.26
C ASN A 281 -21.34 1.12 3.65
N LEU A 282 -22.29 2.03 3.36
CA LEU A 282 -22.04 3.35 2.79
C LEU A 282 -22.42 4.43 3.79
N GLY A 283 -21.44 5.27 4.15
CA GLY A 283 -21.63 6.47 4.95
C GLY A 283 -21.64 7.73 4.09
N TYR A 284 -22.11 8.83 4.69
CA TYR A 284 -22.10 10.14 4.06
C TYR A 284 -21.28 11.12 4.88
N ARG A 285 -20.51 11.96 4.21
CA ARG A 285 -19.77 13.07 4.84
C ARG A 285 -19.96 14.35 4.02
N PRO A 286 -20.14 15.50 4.66
CA PRO A 286 -20.02 16.78 3.96
C PRO A 286 -18.56 16.98 3.46
N ASN A 287 -18.40 17.51 2.26
CA ASN A 287 -17.08 17.89 1.73
C ASN A 287 -16.35 18.89 2.66
N SER A 288 -17.11 19.66 3.45
CA SER A 288 -16.59 20.64 4.41
C SER A 288 -16.14 20.04 5.74
N SER A 289 -16.38 18.76 6.01
CA SER A 289 -15.91 18.13 7.24
C SER A 289 -14.37 18.05 7.27
N LYS A 290 -13.78 18.11 8.45
CA LYS A 290 -12.31 18.16 8.63
C LYS A 290 -11.61 16.96 8.00
N ASP A 291 -12.12 15.77 8.24
CA ASP A 291 -11.59 14.50 7.70
C ASP A 291 -11.73 14.42 6.18
N ALA A 292 -12.89 14.88 5.62
CA ALA A 292 -13.06 14.94 4.17
C ALA A 292 -12.11 15.97 3.53
N GLN A 293 -11.89 17.11 4.13
CA GLN A 293 -10.96 18.12 3.65
C GLN A 293 -9.50 17.61 3.67
N MET A 294 -9.07 16.93 4.72
CA MET A 294 -7.74 16.31 4.78
C MET A 294 -7.56 15.31 3.65
N LEU A 295 -8.53 14.45 3.42
CA LEU A 295 -8.47 13.47 2.34
C LEU A 295 -8.50 14.13 0.95
N ILE A 296 -9.33 15.16 0.73
CA ILE A 296 -9.37 15.91 -0.53
C ILE A 296 -8.03 16.60 -0.80
N GLN A 297 -7.43 17.24 0.21
CA GLN A 297 -6.12 17.90 0.09
C GLN A 297 -4.98 16.91 -0.18
N ALA A 298 -5.07 15.68 0.34
CA ALA A 298 -4.11 14.61 0.05
C ALA A 298 -4.18 14.07 -1.39
N MET A 299 -5.20 14.45 -2.16
CA MET A 299 -5.30 14.05 -3.57
C MET A 299 -4.43 14.93 -4.47
N PRO A 300 -4.02 14.42 -5.66
CA PRO A 300 -3.39 15.27 -6.68
C PRO A 300 -4.23 16.50 -7.00
N LYS A 301 -3.60 17.67 -7.20
CA LYS A 301 -4.28 18.98 -7.44
C LYS A 301 -5.41 18.92 -8.46
N LYS A 302 -5.23 18.17 -9.54
CA LYS A 302 -6.28 17.96 -10.57
C LYS A 302 -7.61 17.45 -10.00
N TYR A 303 -7.58 16.77 -8.88
CA TYR A 303 -8.77 16.17 -8.25
C TYR A 303 -9.25 17.01 -7.06
N SER A 304 -8.34 17.53 -6.24
CA SER A 304 -8.68 18.32 -5.05
C SER A 304 -9.37 19.64 -5.36
N GLU A 305 -9.06 20.26 -6.50
CA GLU A 305 -9.63 21.54 -6.95
C GLU A 305 -10.98 21.38 -7.70
N SER A 306 -11.51 20.17 -7.77
CA SER A 306 -12.75 19.90 -8.52
C SER A 306 -13.99 20.03 -7.63
N ASP A 307 -14.93 20.89 -8.04
CA ASP A 307 -16.26 20.94 -7.43
C ASP A 307 -17.10 19.73 -7.88
N THR A 308 -17.08 18.66 -7.10
CA THR A 308 -17.69 17.38 -7.45
C THR A 308 -18.03 16.55 -6.21
N VAL A 309 -18.76 15.46 -6.41
CA VAL A 309 -18.91 14.41 -5.41
C VAL A 309 -17.74 13.44 -5.49
N TYR A 310 -17.31 12.92 -4.35
CA TYR A 310 -16.30 11.87 -4.26
C TYR A 310 -16.90 10.64 -3.59
N LEU A 311 -16.62 9.48 -4.14
CA LEU A 311 -16.91 8.20 -3.52
C LEU A 311 -15.59 7.53 -3.14
N ILE A 312 -15.39 7.34 -1.86
CA ILE A 312 -14.31 6.51 -1.32
C ILE A 312 -14.86 5.09 -1.21
N ARG A 313 -14.36 4.21 -2.05
CA ARG A 313 -14.79 2.82 -2.06
C ARG A 313 -13.59 1.89 -2.11
N ASP A 314 -13.57 0.91 -1.22
CA ASP A 314 -12.45 -0.03 -1.12
C ASP A 314 -11.10 0.68 -1.03
N GLY A 315 -11.02 1.83 -0.34
CA GLY A 315 -9.85 2.68 -0.23
C GLY A 315 -9.47 3.44 -1.51
N GLN A 316 -10.25 3.33 -2.59
CA GLN A 316 -10.06 4.07 -3.83
C GLN A 316 -11.02 5.25 -3.94
N VAL A 317 -10.50 6.37 -4.45
CA VAL A 317 -11.32 7.58 -4.66
C VAL A 317 -11.82 7.63 -6.09
N TYR A 318 -13.13 7.73 -6.22
CA TYR A 318 -13.83 7.96 -7.48
C TYR A 318 -14.50 9.34 -7.45
N MET A 319 -14.56 10.00 -8.60
CA MET A 319 -15.16 11.33 -8.71
C MET A 319 -16.08 11.43 -9.92
N ARG A 320 -16.88 12.50 -9.97
CA ARG A 320 -17.79 12.83 -11.09
C ARG A 320 -18.71 11.66 -11.45
N SER A 321 -18.84 11.38 -12.74
CA SER A 321 -19.68 10.28 -13.25
C SER A 321 -19.25 8.92 -12.70
N SER A 322 -17.96 8.72 -12.47
CA SER A 322 -17.43 7.48 -11.90
C SER A 322 -17.86 7.25 -10.45
N ALA A 323 -18.00 8.29 -9.65
CA ALA A 323 -18.60 8.21 -8.31
C ALA A 323 -20.12 7.94 -8.40
N ALA A 324 -20.82 8.73 -9.21
CA ALA A 324 -22.28 8.65 -9.34
C ALA A 324 -22.77 7.27 -9.77
N ILE A 325 -22.18 6.68 -10.82
CA ILE A 325 -22.61 5.34 -11.30
C ILE A 325 -22.24 4.23 -10.32
N ARG A 326 -21.17 4.36 -9.54
CA ARG A 326 -20.80 3.37 -8.52
C ARG A 326 -21.73 3.35 -7.32
N CYS A 327 -22.49 4.43 -7.07
CA CYS A 327 -23.55 4.44 -6.08
C CYS A 327 -24.61 3.37 -6.36
N LEU A 328 -24.83 3.00 -7.63
CA LEU A 328 -25.73 1.91 -8.00
C LEU A 328 -25.33 0.55 -7.38
N LEU A 329 -24.04 0.33 -7.09
CA LEU A 329 -23.54 -0.92 -6.51
C LEU A 329 -23.97 -1.14 -5.07
N TYR A 330 -24.39 -0.06 -4.36
CA TYR A 330 -24.93 -0.12 -2.99
C TYR A 330 -26.44 -0.31 -2.94
N MET A 331 -27.11 -0.19 -4.08
CA MET A 331 -28.54 -0.23 -4.17
C MET A 331 -29.09 -1.67 -4.34
N LYS A 332 -30.41 -1.82 -4.21
CA LYS A 332 -31.13 -3.07 -4.47
C LYS A 332 -30.85 -3.57 -5.89
N TRP A 333 -30.99 -4.89 -6.11
CA TRP A 333 -30.53 -5.58 -7.31
C TRP A 333 -31.01 -4.94 -8.63
N TYR A 334 -32.25 -4.48 -8.72
CA TYR A 334 -32.84 -3.89 -9.92
C TYR A 334 -32.25 -2.50 -10.29
N TYR A 335 -31.68 -1.77 -9.35
CA TYR A 335 -30.86 -0.59 -9.65
C TYR A 335 -29.44 -0.98 -10.03
N ARG A 336 -28.91 -2.00 -9.36
CA ARG A 336 -27.54 -2.49 -9.60
C ARG A 336 -27.36 -3.01 -11.03
N MET A 337 -28.41 -3.55 -11.65
CA MET A 337 -28.39 -3.98 -13.06
C MET A 337 -28.02 -2.88 -14.04
N TRP A 338 -28.28 -1.62 -13.71
CA TRP A 338 -27.93 -0.49 -14.55
C TRP A 338 -26.44 -0.13 -14.52
N TYR A 339 -25.70 -0.62 -13.54
CA TYR A 339 -24.26 -0.32 -13.41
C TYR A 339 -23.45 -0.72 -14.67
N PRO A 340 -23.49 -1.95 -15.18
CA PRO A 340 -22.75 -2.31 -16.39
C PRO A 340 -23.18 -1.51 -17.61
N ILE A 341 -24.47 -1.19 -17.75
CA ILE A 341 -24.98 -0.38 -18.86
C ILE A 341 -24.41 1.04 -18.81
N CYS A 342 -24.46 1.68 -17.65
CA CYS A 342 -23.86 3.00 -17.45
C CYS A 342 -22.34 2.98 -17.62
N TRP A 343 -21.68 1.86 -17.28
CA TRP A 343 -20.24 1.69 -17.41
C TRP A 343 -19.79 1.57 -18.87
N LEU A 344 -20.61 1.01 -19.75
CA LEU A 344 -20.32 0.90 -21.19
C LEU A 344 -20.24 2.28 -21.88
N VAL A 345 -20.88 3.32 -21.32
CA VAL A 345 -20.73 4.68 -21.86
C VAL A 345 -19.31 5.16 -21.63
N PRO A 346 -18.56 5.59 -22.67
CA PRO A 346 -17.19 6.07 -22.54
C PRO A 346 -17.06 7.20 -21.52
N LEU A 347 -15.99 7.16 -20.72
CA LEU A 347 -15.74 8.12 -19.63
C LEU A 347 -15.86 9.59 -20.05
N PRO A 348 -15.29 10.04 -21.19
CA PRO A 348 -15.42 11.43 -21.61
C PRO A 348 -16.88 11.88 -21.78
N ILE A 349 -17.72 11.04 -22.39
CA ILE A 349 -19.15 11.36 -22.66
C ILE A 349 -19.91 11.48 -21.36
N ARG A 350 -19.81 10.52 -20.46
CA ARG A 350 -20.52 10.56 -19.18
C ARG A 350 -20.01 11.67 -18.25
N ASP A 351 -18.73 12.05 -18.34
CA ASP A 351 -18.18 13.17 -17.56
C ASP A 351 -18.61 14.52 -18.13
N ILE A 352 -18.86 14.64 -19.43
CA ILE A 352 -19.51 15.83 -20.02
C ILE A 352 -20.92 15.97 -19.48
N ALA A 353 -21.73 14.92 -19.55
CA ALA A 353 -23.07 14.92 -19.01
C ALA A 353 -23.09 15.29 -17.51
N TYR A 354 -22.20 14.69 -16.72
CA TYR A 354 -22.05 15.04 -15.31
C TYR A 354 -21.72 16.53 -15.09
N ARG A 355 -20.76 17.08 -15.86
CA ARG A 355 -20.38 18.50 -15.74
C ARG A 355 -21.52 19.46 -16.07
N ILE A 356 -22.35 19.12 -17.05
CA ILE A 356 -23.55 19.89 -17.37
C ILE A 356 -24.52 19.92 -16.17
N VAL A 357 -24.81 18.77 -15.60
CA VAL A 357 -25.67 18.66 -14.39
C VAL A 357 -25.04 19.43 -13.21
N ALA A 358 -23.75 19.26 -12.97
CA ALA A 358 -23.02 19.95 -11.90
C ALA A 358 -23.07 21.48 -12.05
N LYS A 359 -22.93 22.02 -13.28
CA LYS A 359 -22.98 23.45 -13.57
C LYS A 359 -24.35 24.05 -13.25
N TYR A 360 -25.45 23.33 -13.50
CA TYR A 360 -26.81 23.84 -13.32
C TYR A 360 -27.43 23.41 -11.99
N ARG A 361 -26.80 22.54 -11.19
CA ARG A 361 -27.38 21.97 -9.97
C ARG A 361 -27.86 22.99 -8.95
N HIS A 362 -27.13 24.09 -8.74
CA HIS A 362 -27.48 25.14 -7.79
C HIS A 362 -28.60 26.07 -8.32
N LYS A 363 -28.77 26.16 -9.65
CA LYS A 363 -29.89 26.93 -10.26
C LYS A 363 -31.20 26.16 -10.22
N VAL A 364 -31.14 24.84 -10.42
CA VAL A 364 -32.32 23.96 -10.50
C VAL A 364 -32.75 23.46 -9.12
N PHE A 365 -31.77 23.15 -8.25
CA PHE A 365 -32.02 22.56 -6.94
C PHE A 365 -31.64 23.57 -5.84
N LYS A 366 -32.66 24.21 -5.24
CA LYS A 366 -32.48 25.19 -4.17
C LYS A 366 -31.75 24.56 -2.97
N LYS A 367 -30.92 25.37 -2.28
CA LYS A 367 -30.24 25.00 -1.03
C LYS A 367 -31.31 24.60 0.02
N PRO A 368 -31.16 23.45 0.70
CA PRO A 368 -32.06 23.07 1.78
C PRO A 368 -31.84 23.97 2.98
N LYS A 369 -32.91 24.24 3.75
CA LYS A 369 -32.85 25.06 4.98
C LYS A 369 -32.05 24.37 6.09
N VAL A 370 -31.99 23.05 6.11
CA VAL A 370 -31.29 22.21 7.08
C VAL A 370 -30.65 21.06 6.32
N CYS A 371 -29.44 20.62 6.77
CA CYS A 371 -28.80 19.42 6.25
C CYS A 371 -29.69 18.21 6.61
N THR A 372 -30.26 17.55 5.61
CA THR A 372 -31.25 16.47 5.78
C THR A 372 -30.69 15.08 5.51
N PHE A 373 -29.46 14.96 5.05
CA PHE A 373 -28.85 13.63 4.92
C PHE A 373 -28.11 13.24 6.21
N ARG A 374 -28.10 11.96 6.47
CA ARG A 374 -27.37 11.36 7.59
C ARG A 374 -25.89 11.68 7.43
N VAL A 375 -25.26 12.17 8.49
CA VAL A 375 -23.79 12.31 8.60
C VAL A 375 -23.31 11.19 9.51
N ASP A 376 -22.38 10.37 9.01
CA ASP A 376 -21.90 9.18 9.70
C ASP A 376 -20.52 9.35 10.31
#